data_38b3dfb38b6aadd342494f9ba011ce7a
#
_entry.id   38b3dfb38b6aadd342494f9ba011ce7a
#
_cell.length_a   1.000
_cell.length_b   1.000
_cell.length_c   1.000
_cell.angle_alpha   90.00
_cell.angle_beta   90.00
_cell.angle_gamma   90.00
#
_symmetry.space_group_name_H-M   'P 1'
#
loop_
_entity.id
_entity.type
_entity.pdbx_description
1 polymer ?
#
loop_
_entity_poly.entity_id
_entity_poly.type
_entity_poly.pdbx_seq_one_letter_code
_entity_poly.pdbx_strand_id
1 'polypeptide(L)'
;MAKTPIGLEPVVGSLSSSKKKEYRVTNRLQEGKRPLYAVVFNFIDSRYFNVFATVGGNRVTVYQCLEGGVIAVLQSYVDEDKDESFYTVSWACNIDGTPFVVAGGINGIIRVIDASNEKIHKSFVGHGDSINEIRTQPLKPSLIVSASKDESVRLWNVHTGICILIFAGAGGHRNEVLSVVGAENIELSCCCLFPGERDYVDFHPSDIYRIASCGMDNTVKIWSMKEFWTYVEKSFTWTDLPSKFPTKYVQFPVFLASVHSNYVDCNRWLGDFVLSKGTADILQKYPVPECDIWFIKFSCDFHYNAAAIGNREGKIFVWELQSSPPVLIARLCHAQSKSPIRQTATSFDGSTILSCCEDGTIWRWDSVQTN
;
A
#
# COMPACT_ATOMS: atom_id res chain seq x y z
N MET A 1 -6.75 -20.37 39.73
CA MET A 1 -5.92 -20.56 38.54
C MET A 1 -5.47 -19.20 38.05
N ALA A 2 -4.20 -18.88 38.25
CA ALA A 2 -3.63 -17.61 37.84
C ALA A 2 -3.52 -17.57 36.31
N LYS A 3 -4.14 -16.57 35.70
CA LYS A 3 -3.96 -16.28 34.27
C LYS A 3 -2.53 -15.75 34.10
N THR A 4 -1.70 -16.50 33.41
CA THR A 4 -0.39 -16.03 32.95
C THR A 4 -0.65 -14.86 32.00
N PRO A 5 -0.04 -13.68 32.17
CA PRO A 5 -0.21 -12.57 31.22
C PRO A 5 0.49 -12.96 29.91
N ILE A 6 -0.29 -13.14 28.86
CA ILE A 6 0.20 -13.30 27.50
C ILE A 6 0.51 -11.87 27.01
N GLY A 7 1.79 -11.61 26.74
CA GLY A 7 2.27 -10.39 26.09
C GLY A 7 2.82 -9.35 27.05
N LEU A 8 4.14 -9.32 27.17
CA LEU A 8 4.85 -8.15 27.70
C LEU A 8 4.65 -7.00 26.71
N GLU A 9 4.02 -5.91 27.16
CA GLU A 9 3.98 -4.69 26.34
C GLU A 9 5.41 -4.22 26.07
N PRO A 10 5.77 -3.95 24.80
CA PRO A 10 7.11 -3.47 24.51
C PRO A 10 7.29 -2.06 25.09
N VAL A 11 8.43 -1.83 25.73
CA VAL A 11 8.77 -0.51 26.25
C VAL A 11 9.10 0.41 25.07
N VAL A 12 8.20 1.36 24.79
CA VAL A 12 8.40 2.34 23.71
C VAL A 12 9.68 3.14 23.95
N GLY A 13 10.60 3.07 23.00
CA GLY A 13 11.89 3.78 23.07
C GLY A 13 13.08 2.90 23.47
N SER A 14 12.88 1.65 23.87
CA SER A 14 14.00 0.71 24.04
C SER A 14 14.40 0.12 22.68
N LEU A 15 15.66 0.29 22.30
CA LEU A 15 16.24 -0.32 21.11
C LEU A 15 17.18 -1.44 21.54
N SER A 16 17.00 -2.63 20.98
CA SER A 16 17.98 -3.71 21.17
C SER A 16 19.29 -3.33 20.50
N SER A 17 20.40 -3.33 21.24
CA SER A 17 21.72 -2.93 20.73
C SER A 17 22.20 -3.82 19.57
N SER A 18 21.81 -5.08 19.53
CA SER A 18 22.20 -6.05 18.49
C SER A 18 21.40 -5.91 17.19
N LYS A 19 20.25 -5.20 17.21
CA LYS A 19 19.34 -5.07 16.08
C LYS A 19 19.11 -3.63 15.64
N LYS A 20 19.77 -2.68 16.28
CA LYS A 20 19.63 -1.26 15.99
C LYS A 20 20.04 -0.96 14.55
N LYS A 21 19.14 -0.36 13.79
CA LYS A 21 19.44 0.25 12.48
C LYS A 21 19.54 1.76 12.64
N GLU A 22 20.52 2.36 11.99
CA GLU A 22 20.67 3.80 11.97
C GLU A 22 20.34 4.32 10.57
N TYR A 23 19.53 5.38 10.51
CA TYR A 23 19.16 6.08 9.28
C TYR A 23 19.44 7.55 9.46
N ARG A 24 19.87 8.21 8.38
CA ARG A 24 20.06 9.66 8.32
C ARG A 24 19.22 10.28 7.24
N VAL A 25 18.77 11.52 7.44
CA VAL A 25 18.15 12.31 6.38
C VAL A 25 19.21 12.64 5.33
N THR A 26 18.95 12.23 4.10
CA THR A 26 19.82 12.52 2.94
C THR A 26 19.18 13.51 1.99
N ASN A 27 17.84 13.61 2.02
CA ASN A 27 17.12 14.60 1.22
C ASN A 27 15.81 15.04 1.89
N ARG A 28 15.41 16.27 1.57
CA ARG A 28 14.08 16.82 1.84
C ARG A 28 13.63 17.61 0.61
N LEU A 29 12.55 17.17 -0.01
CA LEU A 29 11.95 17.81 -1.17
C LEU A 29 10.61 18.45 -0.78
N GLN A 30 10.38 19.68 -1.23
CA GLN A 30 9.07 20.34 -1.15
C GLN A 30 8.39 20.22 -2.49
N GLU A 31 7.37 19.37 -2.62
CA GLU A 31 6.63 19.21 -3.87
C GLU A 31 5.59 20.32 -4.09
N GLY A 32 5.03 20.83 -3.00
CA GLY A 32 4.01 21.87 -3.04
C GLY A 32 3.56 22.28 -1.64
N LYS A 33 2.41 22.92 -1.56
CA LYS A 33 1.76 23.30 -0.28
C LYS A 33 0.56 22.41 0.07
N ARG A 34 0.15 21.51 -0.85
CA ARG A 34 -0.95 20.57 -0.61
C ARG A 34 -0.43 19.32 0.10
N PRO A 35 -1.25 18.68 0.92
CA PRO A 35 -0.90 17.41 1.54
C PRO A 35 -0.52 16.35 0.50
N LEU A 36 0.53 15.58 0.80
CA LEU A 36 0.85 14.34 0.09
C LEU A 36 0.28 13.18 0.88
N TYR A 37 -0.54 12.36 0.21
CA TYR A 37 -1.27 11.27 0.86
C TYR A 37 -0.63 9.92 0.65
N ALA A 38 0.08 9.70 -0.46
CA ALA A 38 0.70 8.43 -0.72
C ALA A 38 2.08 8.58 -1.37
N VAL A 39 2.96 7.63 -1.04
CA VAL A 39 4.27 7.41 -1.63
C VAL A 39 4.49 5.92 -1.81
N VAL A 40 4.93 5.48 -3.00
CA VAL A 40 5.13 4.06 -3.31
C VAL A 40 6.30 3.85 -4.26
N PHE A 41 7.22 2.94 -3.89
CA PHE A 41 8.27 2.49 -4.80
C PHE A 41 7.71 1.58 -5.91
N ASN A 42 8.38 1.56 -7.05
CA ASN A 42 8.10 0.60 -8.10
C ASN A 42 8.76 -0.74 -7.76
N PHE A 43 7.94 -1.73 -7.42
CA PHE A 43 8.40 -3.11 -7.18
C PHE A 43 8.09 -4.06 -8.35
N ILE A 44 7.51 -3.56 -9.44
CA ILE A 44 7.09 -4.40 -10.57
C ILE A 44 8.27 -4.77 -11.46
N ASP A 45 9.22 -3.85 -11.64
CA ASP A 45 10.37 -4.03 -12.52
C ASP A 45 11.68 -3.69 -11.79
N SER A 46 12.56 -4.67 -11.65
CA SER A 46 13.83 -4.52 -10.94
C SER A 46 14.73 -3.40 -11.47
N ARG A 47 14.59 -3.06 -12.74
CA ARG A 47 15.32 -1.93 -13.35
C ARG A 47 14.94 -0.58 -12.76
N TYR A 48 13.79 -0.50 -12.10
CA TYR A 48 13.19 0.73 -11.57
C TYR A 48 12.87 0.66 -10.07
N PHE A 49 13.52 -0.21 -9.30
CA PHE A 49 13.31 -0.31 -7.85
C PHE A 49 13.69 0.97 -7.08
N ASN A 50 14.44 1.86 -7.68
CA ASN A 50 14.77 3.18 -7.16
C ASN A 50 13.80 4.28 -7.63
N VAL A 51 12.77 3.93 -8.41
CA VAL A 51 11.73 4.85 -8.87
C VAL A 51 10.54 4.78 -7.92
N PHE A 52 9.97 5.92 -7.59
CA PHE A 52 8.78 6.01 -6.74
C PHE A 52 7.78 7.05 -7.25
N ALA A 53 6.54 6.90 -6.86
CA ALA A 53 5.46 7.83 -7.18
C ALA A 53 4.87 8.43 -5.91
N THR A 54 4.40 9.68 -6.02
CA THR A 54 3.64 10.37 -4.96
C THR A 54 2.35 10.94 -5.52
N VAL A 55 1.38 11.16 -4.64
CA VAL A 55 0.15 11.86 -4.97
C VAL A 55 -0.22 12.89 -3.90
N GLY A 56 -0.74 14.02 -4.37
CA GLY A 56 -1.28 15.08 -3.53
C GLY A 56 -2.02 16.15 -4.35
N GLY A 57 -3.21 16.56 -3.88
CA GLY A 57 -4.11 17.34 -4.70
C GLY A 57 -4.40 16.61 -6.02
N ASN A 58 -4.54 17.33 -7.12
CA ASN A 58 -4.81 16.76 -8.45
C ASN A 58 -3.54 16.34 -9.22
N ARG A 59 -2.45 16.02 -8.51
CA ARG A 59 -1.13 15.72 -9.11
C ARG A 59 -0.63 14.33 -8.75
N VAL A 60 -0.01 13.68 -9.72
CA VAL A 60 0.78 12.46 -9.58
C VAL A 60 2.19 12.76 -10.06
N THR A 61 3.20 12.55 -9.24
CA THR A 61 4.60 12.81 -9.61
C THR A 61 5.45 11.57 -9.44
N VAL A 62 6.27 11.30 -10.43
CA VAL A 62 7.21 10.17 -10.45
C VAL A 62 8.62 10.70 -10.26
N TYR A 63 9.34 10.05 -9.38
CA TYR A 63 10.70 10.41 -8.98
C TYR A 63 11.63 9.22 -9.06
N GLN A 64 12.94 9.52 -9.07
CA GLN A 64 13.98 8.52 -8.92
C GLN A 64 14.92 8.88 -7.77
N CYS A 65 15.20 7.91 -6.91
CA CYS A 65 16.27 7.98 -5.93
C CYS A 65 17.62 7.71 -6.61
N LEU A 66 18.50 8.69 -6.58
CA LEU A 66 19.86 8.59 -7.12
C LEU A 66 20.87 8.46 -5.98
N GLU A 67 22.10 8.13 -6.33
CA GLU A 67 23.23 8.10 -5.39
C GLU A 67 23.44 9.45 -4.69
N GLY A 68 24.08 9.43 -3.52
CA GLY A 68 24.33 10.65 -2.74
C GLY A 68 23.09 11.31 -2.15
N GLY A 69 21.96 10.57 -2.07
CA GLY A 69 20.72 11.09 -1.48
C GLY A 69 19.87 11.94 -2.42
N VAL A 70 20.26 12.08 -3.69
CA VAL A 70 19.52 12.91 -4.66
C VAL A 70 18.16 12.29 -4.99
N ILE A 71 17.13 13.13 -5.13
CA ILE A 71 15.82 12.80 -5.67
C ILE A 71 15.65 13.59 -6.98
N ALA A 72 15.50 12.88 -8.09
CA ALA A 72 15.23 13.47 -9.39
C ALA A 72 13.75 13.32 -9.74
N VAL A 73 13.14 14.39 -10.27
CA VAL A 73 11.79 14.33 -10.85
C VAL A 73 11.93 13.72 -12.24
N LEU A 74 11.18 12.64 -12.51
CA LEU A 74 11.12 12.05 -13.84
C LEU A 74 9.96 12.63 -14.64
N GLN A 75 8.75 12.64 -14.04
CA GLN A 75 7.57 13.19 -14.70
C GLN A 75 6.51 13.62 -13.69
N SER A 76 5.57 14.43 -14.13
CA SER A 76 4.43 14.88 -13.32
C SER A 76 3.19 14.99 -14.18
N TYR A 77 2.15 14.27 -13.77
CA TYR A 77 0.81 14.37 -14.33
C TYR A 77 -0.06 15.26 -13.43
N VAL A 78 -0.83 16.13 -14.05
CA VAL A 78 -1.82 17.00 -13.38
C VAL A 78 -3.18 16.71 -13.99
N ASP A 79 -4.16 16.32 -13.16
CA ASP A 79 -5.52 16.08 -13.62
C ASP A 79 -6.16 17.39 -14.09
N GLU A 80 -6.98 17.30 -15.15
CA GLU A 80 -7.71 18.44 -15.70
C GLU A 80 -8.74 19.00 -14.71
N ASP A 81 -9.28 18.11 -13.84
CA ASP A 81 -10.15 18.50 -12.76
C ASP A 81 -9.33 19.06 -11.59
N LYS A 82 -9.50 20.35 -11.34
CA LYS A 82 -8.80 21.08 -10.27
C LYS A 82 -9.29 20.72 -8.88
N ASP A 83 -10.49 20.16 -8.78
CA ASP A 83 -11.12 19.73 -7.54
C ASP A 83 -10.77 18.27 -7.20
N GLU A 84 -10.11 17.53 -8.11
CA GLU A 84 -9.57 16.22 -7.80
C GLU A 84 -8.53 16.31 -6.68
N SER A 85 -8.59 15.36 -5.78
CA SER A 85 -7.57 15.15 -4.74
C SER A 85 -7.25 13.66 -4.65
N PHE A 86 -6.10 13.28 -5.18
CA PHE A 86 -5.63 11.91 -5.14
C PHE A 86 -5.20 11.51 -3.73
N TYR A 87 -5.70 10.38 -3.25
CA TYR A 87 -5.41 9.82 -1.92
C TYR A 87 -4.49 8.61 -1.99
N THR A 88 -4.41 7.96 -3.14
CA THR A 88 -3.69 6.70 -3.30
C THR A 88 -3.05 6.60 -4.67
N VAL A 89 -1.92 5.88 -4.71
CA VAL A 89 -1.19 5.57 -5.94
C VAL A 89 -0.64 4.16 -5.86
N SER A 90 -0.59 3.47 -6.97
CA SER A 90 0.05 2.15 -7.12
C SER A 90 0.73 2.04 -8.48
N TRP A 91 1.68 1.14 -8.59
CA TRP A 91 2.26 0.76 -9.87
C TRP A 91 1.49 -0.42 -10.46
N ALA A 92 1.34 -0.43 -11.77
CA ALA A 92 0.73 -1.53 -12.51
C ALA A 92 1.48 -1.71 -13.84
N CYS A 93 1.18 -2.76 -14.58
CA CYS A 93 1.67 -2.86 -15.94
C CYS A 93 0.62 -3.47 -16.88
N ASN A 94 0.75 -3.14 -18.16
CA ASN A 94 0.00 -3.77 -19.22
C ASN A 94 0.49 -5.20 -19.46
N ILE A 95 -0.23 -5.96 -20.27
CA ILE A 95 0.16 -7.33 -20.66
C ILE A 95 1.49 -7.35 -21.43
N ASP A 96 1.76 -6.29 -22.19
CA ASP A 96 3.02 -6.12 -22.95
C ASP A 96 4.20 -5.61 -22.11
N GLY A 97 3.99 -5.41 -20.79
CA GLY A 97 5.00 -4.91 -19.88
C GLY A 97 5.11 -3.39 -19.81
N THR A 98 4.26 -2.62 -20.49
CA THR A 98 4.21 -1.16 -20.38
C THR A 98 3.90 -0.75 -18.94
N PRO A 99 4.75 0.05 -18.28
CA PRO A 99 4.53 0.45 -16.89
C PRO A 99 3.43 1.51 -16.78
N PHE A 100 2.51 1.32 -15.85
CA PHE A 100 1.48 2.26 -15.50
C PHE A 100 1.61 2.75 -14.06
N VAL A 101 1.25 4.01 -13.84
CA VAL A 101 0.93 4.55 -12.52
C VAL A 101 -0.58 4.67 -12.41
N VAL A 102 -1.15 4.13 -11.36
CA VAL A 102 -2.59 4.13 -11.14
C VAL A 102 -2.90 4.96 -9.91
N ALA A 103 -3.75 5.97 -10.05
CA ALA A 103 -4.11 6.88 -8.96
C ALA A 103 -5.63 6.99 -8.82
N GLY A 104 -6.09 7.23 -7.60
CA GLY A 104 -7.49 7.45 -7.27
C GLY A 104 -7.64 8.41 -6.08
N GLY A 105 -8.79 9.05 -5.98
CA GLY A 105 -9.03 10.07 -4.98
C GLY A 105 -10.50 10.43 -4.83
N ILE A 106 -10.77 11.70 -4.57
CA ILE A 106 -12.07 12.21 -4.13
C ILE A 106 -13.19 11.97 -5.16
N ASN A 107 -12.86 11.96 -6.45
CA ASN A 107 -13.86 11.81 -7.50
C ASN A 107 -14.33 10.37 -7.75
N GLY A 108 -13.74 9.38 -7.07
CA GLY A 108 -14.11 7.98 -7.25
C GLY A 108 -13.69 7.39 -8.61
N ILE A 109 -12.83 8.09 -9.35
CA ILE A 109 -12.34 7.69 -10.67
C ILE A 109 -10.89 7.22 -10.55
N ILE A 110 -10.60 6.04 -11.12
CA ILE A 110 -9.24 5.54 -11.21
C ILE A 110 -8.60 6.08 -12.50
N ARG A 111 -7.48 6.79 -12.37
CA ARG A 111 -6.65 7.23 -13.50
C ARG A 111 -5.52 6.25 -13.71
N VAL A 112 -5.42 5.70 -14.90
CA VAL A 112 -4.29 4.87 -15.36
C VAL A 112 -3.41 5.72 -16.25
N ILE A 113 -2.21 6.00 -15.81
CA ILE A 113 -1.24 6.89 -16.45
C ILE A 113 -0.13 6.04 -17.03
N ASP A 114 0.14 6.20 -18.32
CA ASP A 114 1.28 5.56 -18.98
C ASP A 114 2.57 6.26 -18.52
N ALA A 115 3.38 5.53 -17.75
CA ALA A 115 4.61 6.07 -17.19
C ALA A 115 5.72 6.26 -18.24
N SER A 116 5.57 5.75 -19.45
CA SER A 116 6.52 5.94 -20.54
C SER A 116 6.19 7.13 -21.43
N ASN A 117 4.90 7.48 -21.56
CA ASN A 117 4.42 8.49 -22.48
C ASN A 117 3.79 9.72 -21.81
N GLU A 118 3.78 9.77 -20.48
CA GLU A 118 3.25 10.89 -19.68
C GLU A 118 1.78 11.24 -19.97
N LYS A 119 0.97 10.24 -20.36
CA LYS A 119 -0.42 10.44 -20.76
C LYS A 119 -1.36 9.54 -19.98
N ILE A 120 -2.60 10.01 -19.82
CA ILE A 120 -3.67 9.11 -19.38
C ILE A 120 -3.83 8.02 -20.44
N HIS A 121 -3.70 6.78 -19.99
CA HIS A 121 -4.01 5.60 -20.78
C HIS A 121 -5.51 5.32 -20.74
N LYS A 122 -6.09 5.28 -19.52
CA LYS A 122 -7.53 5.03 -19.28
C LYS A 122 -8.00 5.68 -17.99
N SER A 123 -9.32 5.86 -17.90
CA SER A 123 -10.02 6.22 -16.68
C SER A 123 -11.10 5.19 -16.39
N PHE A 124 -11.15 4.66 -15.17
CA PHE A 124 -12.16 3.69 -14.76
C PHE A 124 -13.19 4.38 -13.87
N VAL A 125 -14.44 4.37 -14.32
CA VAL A 125 -15.59 4.90 -13.60
C VAL A 125 -16.38 3.71 -13.05
N GLY A 126 -16.83 3.82 -11.81
CA GLY A 126 -17.63 2.78 -11.19
C GLY A 126 -17.88 2.98 -9.71
N HIS A 127 -16.86 3.38 -8.92
CA HIS A 127 -17.10 3.73 -7.53
C HIS A 127 -18.07 4.92 -7.41
N GLY A 128 -18.91 4.86 -6.37
CA GLY A 128 -19.90 5.89 -6.09
C GLY A 128 -19.40 7.03 -5.19
N ASP A 129 -18.19 6.91 -4.65
CA ASP A 129 -17.57 7.90 -3.77
C ASP A 129 -16.03 7.75 -3.85
N SER A 130 -15.29 8.52 -3.05
CA SER A 130 -13.84 8.61 -3.06
C SER A 130 -13.14 7.25 -2.93
N ILE A 131 -11.97 7.15 -3.56
CA ILE A 131 -11.09 5.97 -3.50
C ILE A 131 -10.00 6.22 -2.46
N ASN A 132 -9.95 5.39 -1.43
CA ASN A 132 -9.03 5.52 -0.31
C ASN A 132 -7.74 4.72 -0.49
N GLU A 133 -7.80 3.58 -1.18
CA GLU A 133 -6.61 2.79 -1.49
C GLU A 133 -6.75 2.03 -2.82
N ILE A 134 -5.62 1.93 -3.51
CA ILE A 134 -5.44 1.07 -4.68
C ILE A 134 -4.21 0.21 -4.44
N ARG A 135 -4.35 -1.10 -4.71
CA ARG A 135 -3.24 -2.06 -4.67
C ARG A 135 -3.21 -2.90 -5.92
N THR A 136 -2.01 -3.26 -6.31
CA THR A 136 -1.76 -4.06 -7.51
C THR A 136 -1.48 -5.50 -7.15
N GLN A 137 -1.96 -6.41 -7.98
CA GLN A 137 -1.69 -7.82 -7.88
C GLN A 137 -0.28 -8.11 -8.40
N PRO A 138 0.71 -8.48 -7.54
CA PRO A 138 2.10 -8.61 -7.96
C PRO A 138 2.33 -9.71 -9.02
N LEU A 139 1.69 -10.87 -8.85
CA LEU A 139 1.82 -11.99 -9.79
C LEU A 139 1.07 -11.75 -11.11
N LYS A 140 0.14 -10.80 -11.12
CA LYS A 140 -0.60 -10.35 -12.30
C LYS A 140 -0.77 -8.83 -12.25
N PRO A 141 0.30 -8.05 -12.49
CA PRO A 141 0.31 -6.60 -12.25
C PRO A 141 -0.61 -5.80 -13.19
N SER A 142 -1.33 -6.48 -14.08
CA SER A 142 -2.47 -5.93 -14.81
C SER A 142 -3.78 -5.95 -14.01
N LEU A 143 -3.80 -6.55 -12.82
CA LEU A 143 -4.94 -6.54 -11.92
C LEU A 143 -4.69 -5.60 -10.75
N ILE A 144 -5.69 -4.77 -10.44
CA ILE A 144 -5.68 -3.89 -9.27
C ILE A 144 -6.95 -4.06 -8.45
N VAL A 145 -6.85 -3.85 -7.16
CA VAL A 145 -8.00 -3.72 -6.25
C VAL A 145 -8.07 -2.31 -5.72
N SER A 146 -9.28 -1.80 -5.57
CA SER A 146 -9.55 -0.48 -5.00
C SER A 146 -10.53 -0.57 -3.84
N ALA A 147 -10.29 0.23 -2.79
CA ALA A 147 -11.17 0.42 -1.64
C ALA A 147 -11.78 1.81 -1.68
N SER A 148 -13.06 1.93 -1.39
CA SER A 148 -13.77 3.19 -1.51
C SER A 148 -14.66 3.48 -0.31
N LYS A 149 -14.99 4.75 -0.16
CA LYS A 149 -16.00 5.27 0.75
C LYS A 149 -17.41 4.80 0.39
N ASP A 150 -17.64 4.30 -0.83
CA ASP A 150 -18.89 3.68 -1.26
C ASP A 150 -19.15 2.29 -0.63
N GLU A 151 -18.41 1.91 0.42
CA GLU A 151 -18.48 0.64 1.16
C GLU A 151 -18.07 -0.58 0.33
N SER A 152 -17.54 -0.40 -0.88
CA SER A 152 -17.13 -1.49 -1.76
C SER A 152 -15.63 -1.59 -1.95
N VAL A 153 -15.18 -2.81 -2.21
CA VAL A 153 -13.88 -3.10 -2.80
C VAL A 153 -14.10 -3.63 -4.20
N ARG A 154 -13.29 -3.21 -5.17
CA ARG A 154 -13.45 -3.65 -6.58
C ARG A 154 -12.14 -4.17 -7.15
N LEU A 155 -12.25 -5.23 -7.95
CA LEU A 155 -11.15 -5.77 -8.74
C LEU A 155 -11.29 -5.34 -10.20
N TRP A 156 -10.19 -4.81 -10.75
CA TRP A 156 -10.14 -4.27 -12.10
C TRP A 156 -9.02 -4.90 -12.93
N ASN A 157 -9.22 -4.98 -14.22
CA ASN A 157 -8.18 -5.29 -15.20
C ASN A 157 -7.74 -3.99 -15.88
N VAL A 158 -6.49 -3.55 -15.66
CA VAL A 158 -5.99 -2.28 -16.21
C VAL A 158 -5.82 -2.33 -17.72
N HIS A 159 -5.57 -3.51 -18.30
CA HIS A 159 -5.46 -3.67 -19.73
C HIS A 159 -6.78 -3.43 -20.45
N THR A 160 -7.86 -4.05 -19.99
CA THR A 160 -9.18 -3.98 -20.64
C THR A 160 -10.08 -2.87 -20.09
N GLY A 161 -9.80 -2.35 -18.88
CA GLY A 161 -10.64 -1.36 -18.20
C GLY A 161 -11.88 -1.97 -17.52
N ILE A 162 -11.94 -3.28 -17.38
CA ILE A 162 -13.08 -4.01 -16.85
C ILE A 162 -13.06 -4.02 -15.33
N CYS A 163 -14.20 -3.67 -14.70
CA CYS A 163 -14.51 -4.05 -13.33
C CYS A 163 -14.94 -5.51 -13.30
N ILE A 164 -14.11 -6.38 -12.72
CA ILE A 164 -14.32 -7.85 -12.77
C ILE A 164 -15.22 -8.28 -11.61
N LEU A 165 -14.86 -7.88 -10.39
CA LEU A 165 -15.54 -8.25 -9.15
C LEU A 165 -15.84 -7.01 -8.30
N ILE A 166 -16.97 -7.07 -7.59
CA ILE A 166 -17.37 -6.09 -6.56
C ILE A 166 -17.60 -6.86 -5.26
N PHE A 167 -16.81 -6.55 -4.25
CA PHE A 167 -16.92 -7.12 -2.90
C PHE A 167 -17.78 -6.19 -2.06
N ALA A 168 -19.06 -6.48 -1.99
CA ALA A 168 -20.08 -5.68 -1.32
C ALA A 168 -21.36 -6.50 -1.13
N GLY A 169 -22.32 -5.97 -0.36
CA GLY A 169 -23.63 -6.60 -0.15
C GLY A 169 -23.83 -7.06 1.29
N ALA A 170 -24.56 -8.15 1.51
CA ALA A 170 -25.04 -8.55 2.83
C ALA A 170 -23.93 -8.80 3.86
N GLY A 171 -22.80 -9.37 3.48
CA GLY A 171 -21.61 -9.55 4.31
C GLY A 171 -20.52 -8.47 4.11
N GLY A 172 -20.75 -7.49 3.25
CA GLY A 172 -19.82 -6.41 2.93
C GLY A 172 -19.55 -5.46 4.09
N HIS A 173 -18.66 -4.48 3.83
CA HIS A 173 -18.46 -3.38 4.77
C HIS A 173 -19.73 -2.56 4.94
N ARG A 174 -19.91 -1.95 6.12
CA ARG A 174 -21.07 -1.15 6.51
C ARG A 174 -20.71 0.30 6.74
N ASN A 175 -19.52 0.69 6.32
CA ASN A 175 -18.99 2.03 6.32
C ASN A 175 -17.82 2.09 5.34
N GLU A 176 -17.22 3.26 5.19
CA GLU A 176 -16.09 3.57 4.34
C GLU A 176 -14.98 2.53 4.46
N VAL A 177 -14.55 1.95 3.34
CA VAL A 177 -13.40 1.04 3.27
C VAL A 177 -12.14 1.88 3.12
N LEU A 178 -11.28 1.85 4.13
CA LEU A 178 -10.09 2.70 4.20
C LEU A 178 -8.88 2.05 3.56
N SER A 179 -8.78 0.74 3.64
CA SER A 179 -7.64 0.00 3.09
C SER A 179 -8.06 -1.32 2.50
N VAL A 180 -7.38 -1.71 1.45
CA VAL A 180 -7.42 -3.03 0.86
C VAL A 180 -6.00 -3.47 0.58
N VAL A 181 -5.70 -4.71 0.87
CA VAL A 181 -4.44 -5.32 0.52
C VAL A 181 -4.70 -6.57 -0.31
N GLY A 182 -4.20 -6.52 -1.53
CA GLY A 182 -3.84 -7.71 -2.24
C GLY A 182 -2.43 -8.09 -1.79
N ALA A 183 -1.90 -9.21 -2.21
CA ALA A 183 -0.59 -9.65 -1.81
C ALA A 183 0.53 -8.69 -2.21
N GLU A 184 1.47 -8.52 -1.35
CA GLU A 184 2.72 -7.79 -1.59
C GLU A 184 3.89 -8.76 -1.44
N ASN A 185 4.17 -9.59 -2.45
CA ASN A 185 5.52 -10.13 -2.65
C ASN A 185 5.77 -10.41 -4.10
N ILE A 186 6.87 -9.90 -4.54
CA ILE A 186 7.37 -10.07 -5.88
C ILE A 186 8.48 -11.11 -5.79
N GLU A 187 8.17 -12.37 -6.05
CA GLU A 187 9.14 -13.15 -6.77
C GLU A 187 9.24 -12.55 -8.16
N LEU A 188 10.39 -11.99 -8.47
CA LEU A 188 10.75 -11.52 -9.79
C LEU A 188 10.70 -12.68 -10.79
N SER A 189 9.51 -13.06 -11.20
CA SER A 189 9.29 -13.68 -12.47
C SER A 189 9.20 -12.57 -13.50
N CYS A 190 10.31 -11.89 -13.72
CA CYS A 190 10.58 -11.30 -15.02
C CYS A 190 10.35 -12.41 -16.04
N CYS A 191 9.55 -12.18 -17.08
CA CYS A 191 9.41 -13.05 -18.23
C CYS A 191 10.73 -13.10 -19.03
N CYS A 192 11.81 -13.53 -18.41
CA CYS A 192 13.10 -13.84 -18.99
C CYS A 192 13.67 -15.02 -18.24
N LEU A 193 13.30 -16.22 -18.70
CA LEU A 193 14.05 -17.47 -18.65
C LEU A 193 15.31 -17.52 -17.76
N PHE A 194 15.19 -18.05 -16.55
CA PHE A 194 16.22 -18.91 -15.96
C PHE A 194 15.55 -19.97 -15.09
N PRO A 195 15.84 -21.27 -15.26
CA PRO A 195 15.32 -22.35 -14.40
C PRO A 195 16.22 -22.52 -13.20
N GLY A 196 15.68 -22.45 -12.00
CA GLY A 196 16.39 -22.82 -10.78
C GLY A 196 15.75 -22.27 -9.52
N GLU A 197 15.09 -23.17 -8.79
CA GLU A 197 14.68 -23.08 -7.39
C GLU A 197 13.72 -21.97 -6.96
N ARG A 198 12.58 -22.45 -6.50
CA ARG A 198 11.43 -21.72 -5.96
C ARG A 198 11.67 -21.41 -4.52
N ASP A 199 11.45 -20.16 -4.12
CA ASP A 199 10.89 -19.85 -2.81
C ASP A 199 10.03 -18.59 -2.89
N TYR A 200 8.90 -18.68 -2.41
CA TYR A 200 7.58 -18.11 -2.33
C TYR A 200 7.47 -16.64 -1.91
N VAL A 201 6.39 -15.96 -2.40
CA VAL A 201 5.35 -15.31 -1.60
C VAL A 201 4.84 -14.00 -2.21
N ASP A 202 3.62 -13.58 -2.31
CA ASP A 202 2.55 -13.23 -1.44
C ASP A 202 1.39 -12.51 -2.14
N PHE A 203 0.29 -13.05 -2.07
CA PHE A 203 -1.05 -12.54 -1.80
C PHE A 203 -1.35 -12.92 -0.34
N HIS A 204 -2.17 -13.62 0.09
CA HIS A 204 -1.85 -14.62 1.10
C HIS A 204 -0.62 -15.30 0.53
N PRO A 205 0.53 -15.40 1.22
CA PRO A 205 1.81 -15.81 0.63
C PRO A 205 1.74 -17.07 -0.22
N SER A 206 0.65 -17.80 -0.14
CA SER A 206 0.37 -19.02 -0.88
C SER A 206 -0.97 -19.02 -1.63
N ASP A 207 -1.82 -17.97 -1.55
CA ASP A 207 -3.18 -17.99 -2.12
C ASP A 207 -3.54 -16.70 -2.89
N ILE A 208 -3.19 -16.66 -4.18
CA ILE A 208 -3.51 -15.61 -5.16
C ILE A 208 -4.99 -15.19 -5.17
N TYR A 209 -5.88 -15.99 -4.60
CA TYR A 209 -7.32 -15.76 -4.63
C TYR A 209 -7.83 -14.94 -3.44
N ARG A 210 -7.00 -14.64 -2.42
CA ARG A 210 -7.43 -13.92 -1.22
C ARG A 210 -7.03 -12.46 -1.24
N ILE A 211 -7.92 -11.60 -0.77
CA ILE A 211 -7.66 -10.20 -0.43
C ILE A 211 -8.15 -9.92 0.98
N ALA A 212 -7.53 -8.96 1.65
CA ALA A 212 -8.01 -8.45 2.93
C ALA A 212 -8.39 -6.98 2.79
N SER A 213 -9.46 -6.57 3.43
CA SER A 213 -9.91 -5.17 3.49
C SER A 213 -10.23 -4.76 4.92
N CYS A 214 -10.15 -3.47 5.21
CA CYS A 214 -10.52 -2.92 6.50
C CYS A 214 -11.10 -1.51 6.36
N GLY A 215 -11.83 -1.05 7.36
CA GLY A 215 -12.50 0.23 7.24
C GLY A 215 -13.05 0.81 8.53
N MET A 216 -13.93 1.80 8.37
CA MET A 216 -14.59 2.53 9.46
C MET A 216 -15.66 1.71 10.19
N ASP A 217 -16.00 0.53 9.71
CA ASP A 217 -16.87 -0.43 10.41
C ASP A 217 -16.10 -1.26 11.47
N ASN A 218 -14.88 -0.89 11.79
CA ASN A 218 -13.99 -1.51 12.77
C ASN A 218 -13.66 -2.97 12.46
N THR A 219 -13.86 -3.41 11.21
CA THR A 219 -13.64 -4.79 10.82
C THR A 219 -12.48 -4.96 9.86
N VAL A 220 -11.85 -6.14 9.94
CA VAL A 220 -11.00 -6.69 8.90
C VAL A 220 -11.74 -7.85 8.26
N LYS A 221 -11.84 -7.85 6.94
CA LYS A 221 -12.51 -8.88 6.16
C LYS A 221 -11.55 -9.54 5.19
N ILE A 222 -11.59 -10.87 5.11
CA ILE A 222 -10.85 -11.64 4.11
C ILE A 222 -11.84 -12.19 3.10
N TRP A 223 -11.55 -11.96 1.83
CA TRP A 223 -12.39 -12.38 0.70
C TRP A 223 -11.66 -13.42 -0.14
N SER A 224 -12.42 -14.29 -0.79
CA SER A 224 -11.89 -15.25 -1.76
C SER A 224 -12.44 -14.96 -3.15
N MET A 225 -11.54 -14.92 -4.13
CA MET A 225 -11.87 -14.81 -5.56
C MET A 225 -11.89 -16.15 -6.26
N LYS A 226 -11.63 -17.26 -5.55
CA LYS A 226 -11.39 -18.58 -6.14
C LYS A 226 -12.54 -19.05 -7.02
N GLU A 227 -13.77 -18.92 -6.55
CA GLU A 227 -14.97 -19.32 -7.31
C GLU A 227 -15.23 -18.43 -8.55
N PHE A 228 -14.68 -17.22 -8.54
CA PHE A 228 -14.85 -16.23 -9.60
C PHE A 228 -13.64 -16.12 -10.54
N TRP A 229 -12.62 -16.97 -10.36
CA TRP A 229 -11.37 -16.83 -11.10
C TRP A 229 -11.52 -16.96 -12.61
N THR A 230 -12.49 -17.74 -13.07
CA THR A 230 -12.85 -17.85 -14.50
C THR A 230 -13.29 -16.50 -15.09
N TYR A 231 -13.90 -15.63 -14.30
CA TYR A 231 -14.21 -14.26 -14.74
C TYR A 231 -12.98 -13.38 -14.80
N VAL A 232 -12.03 -13.59 -13.87
CA VAL A 232 -10.73 -12.90 -13.93
C VAL A 232 -10.01 -13.26 -15.23
N GLU A 233 -9.90 -14.53 -15.55
CA GLU A 233 -9.28 -14.98 -16.81
C GLU A 233 -10.03 -14.48 -18.04
N LYS A 234 -11.35 -14.55 -18.04
CA LYS A 234 -12.20 -14.03 -19.12
C LYS A 234 -11.98 -12.54 -19.38
N SER A 235 -11.65 -11.75 -18.33
CA SER A 235 -11.43 -10.31 -18.48
C SER A 235 -10.23 -9.97 -19.36
N PHE A 236 -9.24 -10.86 -19.48
CA PHE A 236 -8.07 -10.66 -20.31
C PHE A 236 -8.32 -10.89 -21.82
N THR A 237 -9.33 -11.67 -22.13
CA THR A 237 -9.70 -12.02 -23.53
C THR A 237 -10.98 -11.36 -24.00
N TRP A 238 -11.51 -10.43 -23.18
CA TRP A 238 -12.75 -9.73 -23.50
C TRP A 238 -12.54 -8.70 -24.61
N THR A 239 -13.33 -8.80 -25.66
CA THR A 239 -13.22 -7.96 -26.89
C THR A 239 -14.35 -6.95 -27.07
N ASP A 240 -15.42 -7.06 -26.29
CA ASP A 240 -16.54 -6.12 -26.31
C ASP A 240 -16.32 -4.94 -25.32
N LEU A 241 -17.24 -4.02 -25.26
CA LEU A 241 -17.18 -2.86 -24.34
C LEU A 241 -17.04 -3.32 -22.88
N PRO A 242 -16.19 -2.66 -22.07
CA PRO A 242 -16.02 -3.01 -20.65
C PRO A 242 -17.34 -3.01 -19.86
N SER A 243 -18.27 -2.12 -20.19
CA SER A 243 -19.60 -2.01 -19.56
C SER A 243 -20.51 -3.23 -19.79
N LYS A 244 -20.23 -4.05 -20.81
CA LYS A 244 -20.97 -5.27 -21.10
C LYS A 244 -20.40 -6.52 -20.41
N PHE A 245 -19.27 -6.37 -19.71
CA PHE A 245 -18.69 -7.48 -18.98
C PHE A 245 -19.63 -7.91 -17.84
N PRO A 246 -19.84 -9.23 -17.63
CA PRO A 246 -20.73 -9.73 -16.58
C PRO A 246 -20.05 -9.67 -15.21
N THR A 247 -19.81 -8.47 -14.71
CA THR A 247 -19.23 -8.20 -13.37
C THR A 247 -19.95 -8.98 -12.28
N LYS A 248 -19.22 -9.60 -11.37
CA LYS A 248 -19.77 -10.43 -10.29
C LYS A 248 -19.67 -9.75 -8.94
N TYR A 249 -20.67 -9.99 -8.10
CA TYR A 249 -20.67 -9.56 -6.70
C TYR A 249 -20.19 -10.70 -5.80
N VAL A 250 -19.19 -10.41 -4.99
CA VAL A 250 -18.76 -11.27 -3.88
C VAL A 250 -19.42 -10.73 -2.62
N GLN A 251 -20.50 -11.36 -2.18
CA GLN A 251 -21.36 -10.80 -1.13
C GLN A 251 -20.89 -11.11 0.28
N PHE A 252 -20.13 -12.19 0.47
CA PHE A 252 -19.70 -12.65 1.78
C PHE A 252 -18.18 -12.83 1.84
N PRO A 253 -17.51 -12.28 2.87
CA PRO A 253 -16.12 -12.61 3.14
C PRO A 253 -16.00 -14.05 3.65
N VAL A 254 -14.86 -14.68 3.43
CA VAL A 254 -14.55 -16.01 4.00
C VAL A 254 -14.16 -15.92 5.47
N PHE A 255 -13.76 -14.74 5.92
CA PHE A 255 -13.42 -14.46 7.32
C PHE A 255 -13.74 -13.00 7.65
N LEU A 256 -14.21 -12.74 8.86
CA LEU A 256 -14.49 -11.42 9.41
C LEU A 256 -13.94 -11.35 10.83
N ALA A 257 -13.15 -10.32 11.11
CA ALA A 257 -12.66 -10.02 12.44
C ALA A 257 -13.14 -8.63 12.89
N SER A 258 -13.86 -8.58 14.01
CA SER A 258 -14.27 -7.35 14.71
C SER A 258 -13.44 -7.19 15.98
N VAL A 259 -12.15 -7.03 15.82
CA VAL A 259 -11.17 -7.05 16.92
C VAL A 259 -10.72 -5.66 17.36
N HIS A 260 -11.01 -4.66 16.53
CA HIS A 260 -10.68 -3.27 16.84
C HIS A 260 -11.86 -2.55 17.49
N SER A 261 -11.57 -1.72 18.49
CA SER A 261 -12.57 -0.86 19.12
C SER A 261 -12.82 0.45 18.36
N ASN A 262 -12.01 0.72 17.33
CA ASN A 262 -12.12 1.89 16.46
C ASN A 262 -11.85 1.48 15.01
N TYR A 263 -11.98 2.42 14.07
CA TYR A 263 -11.70 2.17 12.66
C TYR A 263 -10.31 1.61 12.41
N VAL A 264 -10.19 0.84 11.33
CA VAL A 264 -8.95 0.22 10.88
C VAL A 264 -8.56 0.84 9.54
N ASP A 265 -7.55 1.71 9.54
CA ASP A 265 -7.23 2.52 8.38
C ASP A 265 -6.06 2.01 7.52
N CYS A 266 -5.40 0.96 7.94
CA CYS A 266 -4.38 0.29 7.14
C CYS A 266 -4.22 -1.18 7.54
N ASN A 267 -4.06 -2.04 6.56
CA ASN A 267 -3.74 -3.45 6.77
C ASN A 267 -2.68 -3.93 5.77
N ARG A 268 -1.93 -4.99 6.14
CA ARG A 268 -0.96 -5.70 5.29
C ARG A 268 -0.95 -7.18 5.68
N TRP A 269 -0.69 -8.03 4.71
CA TRP A 269 -0.40 -9.42 4.99
C TRP A 269 1.01 -9.57 5.59
N LEU A 270 1.15 -10.51 6.50
CA LEU A 270 2.42 -10.93 7.10
C LEU A 270 2.40 -12.46 7.15
N GLY A 271 2.77 -13.11 6.08
CA GLY A 271 2.53 -14.53 5.90
C GLY A 271 1.03 -14.85 6.01
N ASP A 272 0.68 -15.81 6.87
CA ASP A 272 -0.72 -16.18 7.14
C ASP A 272 -1.45 -15.19 8.08
N PHE A 273 -0.78 -14.14 8.53
CA PHE A 273 -1.31 -13.14 9.45
C PHE A 273 -1.64 -11.83 8.73
N VAL A 274 -2.49 -11.03 9.35
CA VAL A 274 -2.77 -9.66 8.91
C VAL A 274 -2.25 -8.70 9.95
N LEU A 275 -1.32 -7.83 9.54
CA LEU A 275 -0.90 -6.66 10.30
C LEU A 275 -1.90 -5.54 10.03
N SER A 276 -2.49 -4.96 11.07
CA SER A 276 -3.48 -3.90 10.94
C SER A 276 -3.19 -2.75 11.89
N LYS A 277 -3.47 -1.53 11.44
CA LYS A 277 -3.40 -0.33 12.28
C LYS A 277 -4.77 -0.07 12.92
N GLY A 278 -4.82 -0.13 14.24
CA GLY A 278 -6.02 0.08 15.04
C GLY A 278 -5.76 -0.31 16.50
N THR A 279 -6.81 -0.33 17.33
CA THR A 279 -6.73 -0.72 18.74
C THR A 279 -7.22 -2.16 18.89
N ALA A 280 -6.31 -3.12 18.96
CA ALA A 280 -6.62 -4.53 19.18
C ALA A 280 -5.59 -5.23 20.07
N ASP A 281 -6.03 -6.31 20.72
CA ASP A 281 -5.22 -7.18 21.55
C ASP A 281 -5.30 -8.61 21.00
N ILE A 282 -4.44 -8.98 20.01
CA ILE A 282 -4.56 -10.33 19.45
C ILE A 282 -3.28 -11.15 19.63
N LEU A 283 -2.23 -10.88 18.91
CA LEU A 283 -0.98 -11.65 19.00
C LEU A 283 0.17 -10.77 19.47
N GLN A 284 0.33 -9.61 18.88
CA GLN A 284 1.48 -8.74 19.11
C GLN A 284 1.12 -7.28 18.83
N LYS A 285 1.60 -6.36 19.67
CA LYS A 285 1.42 -4.91 19.50
C LYS A 285 2.73 -4.23 19.15
N TYR A 286 2.66 -3.25 18.26
CA TYR A 286 3.77 -2.36 17.88
C TYR A 286 3.39 -0.92 18.23
N PRO A 287 3.65 -0.44 19.45
CA PRO A 287 3.17 0.86 19.91
C PRO A 287 3.78 2.01 19.12
N VAL A 288 2.95 2.92 18.63
CA VAL A 288 3.37 4.13 17.92
C VAL A 288 2.72 5.33 18.61
N PRO A 289 3.50 6.13 19.37
CA PRO A 289 2.97 7.32 20.02
C PRO A 289 2.45 8.34 19.02
N GLU A 290 1.39 9.07 19.40
CA GLU A 290 0.84 10.17 18.59
C GLU A 290 0.45 9.74 17.16
N CYS A 291 -0.14 8.56 17.03
CA CYS A 291 -0.59 7.96 15.76
C CYS A 291 -2.13 7.82 15.73
N ASP A 292 -2.83 8.73 16.39
CA ASP A 292 -4.27 8.74 16.62
C ASP A 292 -5.08 9.42 15.51
N ILE A 293 -4.42 10.03 14.53
CA ILE A 293 -5.09 10.60 13.37
C ILE A 293 -5.31 9.52 12.30
N TRP A 294 -6.44 9.61 11.62
CA TRP A 294 -6.76 8.72 10.53
C TRP A 294 -5.89 8.99 9.29
N PHE A 295 -5.84 8.01 8.39
CA PHE A 295 -5.11 8.09 7.13
C PHE A 295 -3.58 8.20 7.31
N ILE A 296 -3.04 7.47 8.32
CA ILE A 296 -1.60 7.19 8.41
C ILE A 296 -1.38 5.74 8.01
N LYS A 297 -0.65 5.54 6.92
CA LYS A 297 -0.35 4.22 6.36
C LYS A 297 1.10 3.84 6.62
N PHE A 298 1.31 2.59 7.01
CA PHE A 298 2.64 2.01 7.19
C PHE A 298 3.11 1.25 5.95
N SER A 299 4.43 1.04 5.86
CA SER A 299 5.04 0.14 4.88
C SER A 299 5.82 -0.95 5.59
N CYS A 300 5.91 -2.12 4.96
CA CYS A 300 6.86 -3.16 5.32
C CYS A 300 8.03 -3.12 4.32
N ASP A 301 9.19 -3.64 4.73
CA ASP A 301 10.27 -3.95 3.80
C ASP A 301 9.90 -5.20 2.99
N PHE A 302 10.59 -5.42 1.87
CA PHE A 302 10.28 -6.50 0.94
C PHE A 302 10.28 -7.90 1.59
N HIS A 303 11.13 -8.13 2.56
CA HIS A 303 11.25 -9.42 3.24
C HIS A 303 10.38 -9.52 4.51
N TYR A 304 9.53 -8.54 4.79
CA TYR A 304 8.70 -8.47 6.01
C TYR A 304 9.49 -8.64 7.31
N ASN A 305 10.73 -8.17 7.31
CA ASN A 305 11.54 -8.13 8.53
C ASN A 305 11.22 -6.92 9.38
N ALA A 306 10.81 -5.82 8.74
CA ALA A 306 10.54 -4.57 9.41
C ALA A 306 9.30 -3.85 8.85
N ALA A 307 8.61 -3.13 9.74
CA ALA A 307 7.56 -2.19 9.37
C ALA A 307 7.95 -0.77 9.78
N ALA A 308 7.77 0.19 8.89
CA ALA A 308 7.97 1.61 9.13
C ALA A 308 6.61 2.32 9.15
N ILE A 309 6.36 3.12 10.19
CA ILE A 309 5.13 3.89 10.34
C ILE A 309 5.44 5.30 10.83
N GLY A 310 4.81 6.30 10.20
CA GLY A 310 4.87 7.69 10.62
C GLY A 310 3.90 8.02 11.75
N ASN A 311 4.05 9.20 12.34
CA ASN A 311 3.09 9.72 13.29
C ASN A 311 2.73 11.20 12.98
N ARG A 312 1.83 11.78 13.78
CA ARG A 312 1.38 13.18 13.59
C ARG A 312 2.46 14.22 13.90
N GLU A 313 3.53 13.85 14.60
CA GLU A 313 4.62 14.76 14.94
C GLU A 313 5.78 14.74 13.95
N GLY A 314 5.67 13.98 12.83
CA GLY A 314 6.72 13.86 11.83
C GLY A 314 7.86 12.91 12.21
N LYS A 315 7.61 11.95 13.11
CA LYS A 315 8.56 10.89 13.49
C LYS A 315 8.20 9.58 12.83
N ILE A 316 9.19 8.74 12.53
CA ILE A 316 8.99 7.38 11.99
C ILE A 316 9.49 6.37 13.01
N PHE A 317 8.70 5.33 13.23
CA PHE A 317 9.02 4.18 14.07
C PHE A 317 9.21 2.97 13.18
N VAL A 318 10.36 2.30 13.31
CA VAL A 318 10.71 1.11 12.54
C VAL A 318 10.78 -0.08 13.49
N TRP A 319 9.86 -1.00 13.32
CA TRP A 319 9.71 -2.19 14.16
C TRP A 319 10.19 -3.43 13.43
N GLU A 320 10.89 -4.31 14.14
CA GLU A 320 11.17 -5.65 13.66
C GLU A 320 9.93 -6.53 13.83
N LEU A 321 9.52 -7.19 12.75
CA LEU A 321 8.27 -7.96 12.71
C LEU A 321 8.44 -9.40 13.20
N GLN A 322 9.65 -9.95 13.16
CA GLN A 322 9.92 -11.35 13.48
C GLN A 322 10.25 -11.59 14.96
N SER A 323 10.41 -10.55 15.75
CA SER A 323 10.76 -10.67 17.17
C SER A 323 9.53 -10.74 18.06
N SER A 324 9.58 -11.64 19.05
CA SER A 324 8.63 -11.67 20.17
C SER A 324 9.42 -11.66 21.49
N PRO A 325 9.28 -10.63 22.33
CA PRO A 325 8.44 -9.43 22.16
C PRO A 325 8.91 -8.52 21.01
N PRO A 326 8.06 -7.60 20.52
CA PRO A 326 8.40 -6.65 19.45
C PRO A 326 9.64 -5.81 19.79
N VAL A 327 10.49 -5.58 18.81
CA VAL A 327 11.71 -4.78 18.95
C VAL A 327 11.63 -3.54 18.08
N LEU A 328 11.72 -2.35 18.69
CA LEU A 328 11.88 -1.10 17.98
C LEU A 328 13.33 -0.97 17.52
N ILE A 329 13.59 -1.14 16.22
CA ILE A 329 14.95 -1.14 15.66
C ILE A 329 15.44 0.25 15.25
N ALA A 330 14.54 1.20 14.95
CA ALA A 330 14.90 2.58 14.71
C ALA A 330 13.75 3.54 15.06
N ARG A 331 14.11 4.75 15.48
CA ARG A 331 13.21 5.90 15.60
C ARG A 331 13.84 7.08 14.86
N LEU A 332 13.21 7.46 13.75
CA LEU A 332 13.72 8.49 12.86
C LEU A 332 13.03 9.81 13.23
N CYS A 333 13.84 10.85 13.45
CA CYS A 333 13.35 12.18 13.75
C CYS A 333 14.31 13.24 13.19
N HIS A 334 13.76 14.36 12.77
CA HIS A 334 14.53 15.51 12.33
C HIS A 334 13.90 16.80 12.84
N ALA A 335 14.71 17.81 13.19
CA ALA A 335 14.23 19.05 13.80
C ALA A 335 13.21 19.81 12.91
N GLN A 336 13.27 19.65 11.61
CA GLN A 336 12.37 20.28 10.64
C GLN A 336 11.19 19.36 10.22
N SER A 337 11.20 18.06 10.55
CA SER A 337 10.10 17.14 10.27
C SER A 337 9.10 17.21 11.43
N LYS A 338 8.09 18.06 11.29
CA LYS A 338 7.06 18.32 12.33
C LYS A 338 5.63 18.16 11.80
N SER A 339 5.48 17.87 10.53
CA SER A 339 4.18 17.67 9.89
C SER A 339 3.76 16.21 9.98
N PRO A 340 2.46 15.92 10.10
CA PRO A 340 1.97 14.54 10.05
C PRO A 340 2.48 13.79 8.83
N ILE A 341 3.01 12.59 9.05
CA ILE A 341 3.44 11.68 7.99
C ILE A 341 2.25 10.84 7.59
N ARG A 342 1.80 10.98 6.35
CA ARG A 342 0.63 10.28 5.82
C ARG A 342 0.94 8.86 5.37
N GLN A 343 2.11 8.65 4.79
CA GLN A 343 2.56 7.32 4.40
C GLN A 343 4.08 7.23 4.41
N THR A 344 4.58 6.03 4.68
CA THR A 344 5.98 5.65 4.48
C THR A 344 6.08 4.68 3.31
N ALA A 345 7.27 4.59 2.70
CA ALA A 345 7.62 3.56 1.72
C ALA A 345 9.06 3.12 1.98
N THR A 346 9.30 1.83 1.98
CA THR A 346 10.63 1.25 2.20
C THR A 346 11.14 0.72 0.85
N SER A 347 12.41 0.98 0.51
CA SER A 347 13.03 0.44 -0.70
C SER A 347 13.12 -1.08 -0.67
N PHE A 348 13.32 -1.70 -1.83
CA PHE A 348 13.40 -3.15 -1.98
C PHE A 348 14.45 -3.78 -1.05
N ASP A 349 15.61 -3.18 -0.93
CA ASP A 349 16.72 -3.65 -0.09
C ASP A 349 16.61 -3.18 1.39
N GLY A 350 15.57 -2.44 1.73
CA GLY A 350 15.36 -1.89 3.07
C GLY A 350 16.36 -0.79 3.47
N SER A 351 17.17 -0.30 2.53
CA SER A 351 18.20 0.71 2.82
C SER A 351 17.66 2.15 2.86
N THR A 352 16.57 2.41 2.15
CA THR A 352 15.95 3.73 2.07
C THR A 352 14.50 3.68 2.58
N ILE A 353 14.15 4.63 3.42
CA ILE A 353 12.77 4.90 3.83
C ILE A 353 12.39 6.28 3.29
N LEU A 354 11.27 6.34 2.58
CA LEU A 354 10.63 7.59 2.17
C LEU A 354 9.44 7.86 3.07
N SER A 355 9.15 9.13 3.30
CA SER A 355 7.91 9.56 3.94
C SER A 355 7.32 10.76 3.22
N CYS A 356 6.01 10.76 3.02
CA CYS A 356 5.25 11.90 2.51
C CYS A 356 4.42 12.52 3.63
N CYS A 357 4.39 13.85 3.66
CA CYS A 357 3.86 14.62 4.76
C CYS A 357 2.70 15.54 4.32
N GLU A 358 1.90 15.93 5.32
CA GLU A 358 0.74 16.81 5.11
C GLU A 358 1.12 18.22 4.65
N ASP A 359 2.34 18.68 4.96
CA ASP A 359 2.87 19.97 4.50
C ASP A 359 3.41 19.95 3.06
N GLY A 360 3.23 18.83 2.33
CA GLY A 360 3.69 18.67 0.96
C GLY A 360 5.20 18.37 0.85
N THR A 361 5.83 17.91 1.95
CA THR A 361 7.24 17.49 1.93
C THR A 361 7.38 15.98 1.73
N ILE A 362 8.46 15.61 1.04
CA ILE A 362 8.98 14.25 0.93
C ILE A 362 10.32 14.21 1.64
N TRP A 363 10.50 13.24 2.55
CA TRP A 363 11.76 13.02 3.25
C TRP A 363 12.35 11.69 2.83
N ARG A 364 13.64 11.69 2.55
CA ARG A 364 14.45 10.50 2.28
C ARG A 364 15.39 10.24 3.45
N TRP A 365 15.32 9.01 3.96
CA TRP A 365 16.13 8.51 5.06
C TRP A 365 16.91 7.31 4.57
N ASP A 366 18.22 7.41 4.50
CA ASP A 366 19.08 6.31 4.05
C ASP A 366 19.80 5.67 5.25
N SER A 367 19.91 4.35 5.22
CA SER A 367 20.59 3.58 6.25
C SER A 367 22.09 3.93 6.29
N VAL A 368 22.63 4.05 7.50
CA VAL A 368 24.06 4.22 7.72
C VAL A 368 24.68 2.84 7.75
N GLN A 369 25.57 2.54 6.80
CA GLN A 369 26.35 1.32 6.87
C GLN A 369 27.31 1.44 8.06
N THR A 370 27.11 0.62 9.10
CA THR A 370 28.11 0.41 10.14
C THR A 370 29.19 -0.49 9.55
N ASN A 371 30.35 0.11 9.23
CA ASN A 371 31.54 -0.63 8.86
C ASN A 371 32.02 -1.54 10.03
#